data_0353769426d026bed7134a098b53f14b
#
_entry.id   0353769426d026bed7134a098b53f14b
#
_cell.length_a   1.000
_cell.length_b   1.000
_cell.length_c   1.000
_cell.angle_alpha   90.00
_cell.angle_beta   90.00
_cell.angle_gamma   90.00
#
_symmetry.space_group_name_H-M   'P 1'
#
loop_
_entity.id
_entity.type
_entity.pdbx_description
1 polymer ?
#
loop_
_entity_poly.entity_id
_entity_poly.type
_entity_poly.pdbx_seq_one_letter_code
_entity_poly.pdbx_strand_id
1 'polypeptide(L)'
;NSISTYSNNTPADTESIDYSTPIEIKNDYSSDELNPYLPTGRPINGFSPYNSYCGKGIYDNSTDNTIKVTAPLQADIVMFIKDVYTNKRIRNEYIRAGSVFSLTSLPYGSYKFIYTYGKDWSSEAPFKGGVTYGNFLKDKGVSQSDKSIDVEFERGYYGTYSLTLQLFSNGNLTTVTADEDDI
;
A
#
# COMPACT_ATOMS: atom_id res chain seq x y z
N ASN A 1 -23.32 34.50 46.78
CA ASN A 1 -22.50 35.27 45.86
C ASN A 1 -21.04 34.97 46.19
N SER A 2 -20.42 34.06 45.46
CA SER A 2 -18.98 33.80 45.56
C SER A 2 -18.39 33.93 44.16
N ILE A 3 -17.50 34.90 44.03
CA ILE A 3 -16.74 35.19 42.82
C ILE A 3 -15.49 34.31 42.90
N SER A 4 -15.32 33.41 41.95
CA SER A 4 -14.10 32.59 41.77
C SER A 4 -13.17 33.33 40.81
N THR A 5 -11.99 33.70 41.30
CA THR A 5 -10.91 34.30 40.53
C THR A 5 -10.12 33.17 39.83
N TYR A 6 -10.06 33.16 38.51
CA TYR A 6 -9.16 32.30 37.74
C TYR A 6 -7.76 32.91 37.73
N SER A 7 -6.80 32.16 38.25
CA SER A 7 -5.38 32.45 38.12
C SER A 7 -4.88 31.98 36.75
N ASN A 8 -4.35 32.89 35.94
CA ASN A 8 -3.67 32.58 34.67
C ASN A 8 -2.28 32.04 34.97
N ASN A 9 -2.11 30.74 34.82
CA ASN A 9 -0.79 30.15 34.70
C ASN A 9 -0.39 30.22 33.24
N THR A 10 0.62 31.02 32.92
CA THR A 10 1.30 31.07 31.65
C THR A 10 2.09 29.76 31.50
N PRO A 11 1.90 28.96 30.42
CA PRO A 11 2.78 27.85 30.15
C PRO A 11 4.13 28.39 29.65
N ALA A 12 5.19 27.78 30.14
CA ALA A 12 6.57 28.04 29.76
C ALA A 12 6.82 27.76 28.26
N ASP A 13 7.74 28.53 27.74
CA ASP A 13 8.42 28.47 26.43
C ASP A 13 8.12 27.24 25.58
N THR A 14 7.25 27.44 24.61
CA THR A 14 7.19 26.54 23.43
C THR A 14 8.25 27.05 22.47
N GLU A 15 9.37 26.36 22.36
CA GLU A 15 10.32 26.59 21.26
C GLU A 15 9.55 26.48 19.96
N SER A 16 9.47 27.60 19.24
CA SER A 16 8.89 27.65 17.92
C SER A 16 9.83 26.91 16.96
N ILE A 17 9.42 25.73 16.53
CA ILE A 17 10.10 25.02 15.43
C ILE A 17 9.89 25.87 14.18
N ASP A 18 10.96 26.47 13.70
CA ASP A 18 10.98 27.22 12.45
C ASP A 18 10.89 26.25 11.25
N TYR A 19 9.70 26.15 10.65
CA TYR A 19 9.47 25.36 9.43
C TYR A 19 9.87 26.07 8.14
N SER A 20 10.53 27.22 8.22
CA SER A 20 10.87 28.04 7.03
C SER A 20 12.12 27.58 6.30
N THR A 21 12.95 26.72 6.87
CA THR A 21 14.04 26.08 6.15
C THR A 21 13.57 24.80 5.52
N PRO A 22 13.56 24.68 4.16
CA PRO A 22 13.37 23.40 3.51
C PRO A 22 14.46 22.44 4.01
N ILE A 23 14.07 21.33 4.62
CA ILE A 23 15.00 20.24 4.85
C ILE A 23 15.36 19.75 3.44
N GLU A 24 16.52 20.15 2.97
CA GLU A 24 17.11 19.58 1.77
C GLU A 24 17.43 18.12 2.07
N ILE A 25 16.48 17.23 1.75
CA ILE A 25 16.73 15.80 1.74
C ILE A 25 17.71 15.62 0.58
N LYS A 26 18.99 15.64 0.89
CA LYS A 26 20.00 15.19 -0.07
C LYS A 26 19.70 13.73 -0.32
N ASN A 27 19.01 13.48 -1.44
CA ASN A 27 18.94 12.17 -2.05
C ASN A 27 20.35 11.84 -2.54
N ASP A 28 21.19 11.40 -1.63
CA ASP A 28 22.51 10.87 -1.92
C ASP A 28 22.40 9.41 -2.42
N TYR A 29 21.40 9.19 -3.27
CA TYR A 29 21.25 7.96 -4.04
C TYR A 29 21.84 8.24 -5.41
N SER A 30 23.06 7.77 -5.62
CA SER A 30 23.59 7.60 -6.97
C SER A 30 22.58 6.75 -7.76
N SER A 31 22.32 7.16 -9.00
CA SER A 31 21.33 6.54 -9.92
C SER A 31 21.65 5.09 -10.31
N ASP A 32 22.72 4.54 -9.78
CA ASP A 32 23.20 3.20 -10.08
C ASP A 32 22.70 2.25 -8.97
N GLU A 33 21.62 1.52 -9.31
CA GLU A 33 21.05 0.41 -8.57
C GLU A 33 20.44 0.76 -7.20
N LEU A 34 19.24 1.37 -7.21
CA LEU A 34 18.32 1.26 -6.09
C LEU A 34 18.04 -0.24 -5.85
N ASN A 35 18.80 -0.83 -4.94
CA ASN A 35 18.50 -2.19 -4.48
C ASN A 35 17.08 -2.16 -3.86
N PRO A 36 16.06 -2.76 -4.49
CA PRO A 36 14.68 -2.72 -4.00
C PRO A 36 14.51 -3.49 -2.69
N TYR A 37 15.59 -4.08 -2.21
CA TYR A 37 15.61 -4.83 -0.96
C TYR A 37 16.36 -4.04 0.10
N LEU A 38 15.83 -4.07 1.32
CA LEU A 38 16.61 -3.65 2.49
C LEU A 38 17.72 -4.68 2.77
N PRO A 39 18.70 -4.33 3.61
CA PRO A 39 19.75 -5.26 4.04
C PRO A 39 19.24 -6.59 4.60
N THR A 40 17.97 -6.64 5.00
CA THR A 40 17.28 -7.85 5.47
C THR A 40 16.66 -8.69 4.33
N GLY A 41 16.85 -8.32 3.07
CA GLY A 41 16.19 -8.96 1.92
C GLY A 41 14.71 -8.59 1.75
N ARG A 42 14.18 -7.74 2.63
CA ARG A 42 12.77 -7.31 2.62
C ARG A 42 12.57 -6.13 1.67
N PRO A 43 11.65 -6.21 0.68
CA PRO A 43 11.42 -5.14 -0.27
C PRO A 43 11.00 -3.82 0.39
N ILE A 44 11.25 -2.70 -0.29
CA ILE A 44 10.71 -1.39 0.10
C ILE A 44 9.23 -1.28 -0.26
N ASN A 45 8.51 -0.36 0.39
CA ASN A 45 7.14 -0.04 0.01
C ASN A 45 7.08 0.45 -1.44
N GLY A 46 6.11 -0.05 -2.21
CA GLY A 46 5.94 0.30 -3.61
C GLY A 46 6.80 -0.51 -4.59
N PHE A 47 7.62 -1.42 -4.12
CA PHE A 47 8.29 -2.36 -5.01
C PHE A 47 7.27 -3.30 -5.67
N SER A 48 7.40 -3.53 -6.98
CA SER A 48 6.46 -4.34 -7.76
C SER A 48 7.09 -5.70 -8.10
N PRO A 49 7.02 -6.68 -7.20
CA PRO A 49 7.79 -7.94 -7.32
C PRO A 49 7.37 -8.79 -8.52
N TYR A 50 6.14 -8.65 -8.98
CA TYR A 50 5.58 -9.50 -10.03
C TYR A 50 5.45 -8.82 -11.40
N ASN A 51 6.24 -7.76 -11.67
CA ASN A 51 6.22 -7.09 -12.97
C ASN A 51 6.60 -8.03 -14.14
N SER A 52 7.45 -9.02 -13.90
CA SER A 52 7.78 -10.05 -14.91
C SER A 52 6.60 -10.96 -15.24
N TYR A 53 5.71 -11.19 -14.26
CA TYR A 53 4.53 -12.04 -14.41
C TYR A 53 3.28 -11.25 -14.84
N CYS A 54 3.01 -10.12 -14.18
CA CYS A 54 1.81 -9.32 -14.41
C CYS A 54 1.97 -8.27 -15.53
N GLY A 55 3.19 -8.03 -16.00
CA GLY A 55 3.53 -6.82 -16.77
C GLY A 55 3.76 -5.61 -15.88
N LYS A 56 4.33 -4.56 -16.45
CA LYS A 56 4.55 -3.30 -15.74
C LYS A 56 3.23 -2.68 -15.31
N GLY A 57 3.25 -1.96 -14.19
CA GLY A 57 2.11 -1.21 -13.70
C GLY A 57 1.59 -0.21 -14.74
N ILE A 58 0.28 -0.04 -14.76
CA ILE A 58 -0.41 0.93 -15.63
C ILE A 58 -0.65 2.20 -14.83
N TYR A 59 -0.22 3.33 -15.39
CA TYR A 59 -0.34 4.65 -14.78
C TYR A 59 -1.02 5.59 -15.76
N ASP A 60 -1.85 6.48 -15.24
CA ASP A 60 -2.39 7.61 -15.96
C ASP A 60 -2.02 8.90 -15.22
N ASN A 61 -0.96 9.56 -15.67
CA ASN A 61 -0.46 10.79 -15.06
C ASN A 61 -1.37 12.00 -15.31
N SER A 62 -2.46 11.85 -16.05
CA SER A 62 -3.48 12.88 -16.21
C SER A 62 -4.52 12.88 -15.09
N THR A 63 -4.45 11.92 -14.17
CA THR A 63 -5.38 11.80 -13.03
C THR A 63 -4.65 11.90 -11.70
N ASP A 64 -5.36 12.39 -10.68
CA ASP A 64 -4.95 12.36 -9.27
C ASP A 64 -5.63 11.21 -8.50
N ASN A 65 -6.17 10.23 -9.22
CA ASN A 65 -6.82 9.06 -8.61
C ASN A 65 -5.84 8.28 -7.75
N THR A 66 -6.23 8.06 -6.51
CA THR A 66 -5.34 7.47 -5.50
C THR A 66 -6.07 6.43 -4.66
N ILE A 67 -5.40 5.31 -4.40
CA ILE A 67 -5.82 4.34 -3.39
C ILE A 67 -4.74 4.30 -2.31
N LYS A 68 -5.12 4.71 -1.10
CA LYS A 68 -4.27 4.70 0.08
C LYS A 68 -4.50 3.40 0.85
N VAL A 69 -3.47 2.58 0.96
CA VAL A 69 -3.55 1.27 1.61
C VAL A 69 -2.78 1.29 2.92
N THR A 70 -3.45 0.91 4.00
CA THR A 70 -2.82 0.63 5.30
C THR A 70 -2.68 -0.89 5.43
N ALA A 71 -1.45 -1.37 5.46
CA ALA A 71 -1.17 -2.81 5.61
C ALA A 71 -1.41 -3.29 7.05
N PRO A 72 -1.72 -4.58 7.24
CA PRO A 72 -1.85 -5.17 8.58
C PRO A 72 -0.56 -5.01 9.40
N LEU A 73 -0.68 -4.92 10.72
CA LEU A 73 0.49 -4.86 11.60
C LEU A 73 1.28 -6.18 11.64
N GLN A 74 0.62 -7.30 11.37
CA GLN A 74 1.15 -8.64 11.60
C GLN A 74 1.89 -9.25 10.42
N ALA A 75 1.71 -8.69 9.21
CA ALA A 75 2.27 -9.24 7.99
C ALA A 75 2.51 -8.17 6.92
N ASP A 76 3.52 -8.42 6.10
CA ASP A 76 3.72 -7.71 4.85
C ASP A 76 2.70 -8.20 3.81
N ILE A 77 2.43 -7.38 2.82
CA ILE A 77 1.51 -7.75 1.73
C ILE A 77 2.12 -7.44 0.37
N VAL A 78 1.65 -8.15 -0.65
CA VAL A 78 1.68 -7.67 -2.03
C VAL A 78 0.26 -7.45 -2.49
N MET A 79 -0.08 -6.19 -2.74
CA MET A 79 -1.40 -5.78 -3.21
C MET A 79 -1.45 -5.84 -4.73
N PHE A 80 -2.44 -6.51 -5.27
CA PHE A 80 -2.79 -6.50 -6.69
C PHE A 80 -4.06 -5.70 -6.89
N ILE A 81 -4.04 -4.79 -7.85
CA ILE A 81 -5.23 -4.09 -8.33
C ILE A 81 -5.60 -4.67 -9.69
N LYS A 82 -6.83 -5.12 -9.83
CA LYS A 82 -7.36 -5.68 -11.09
C LYS A 82 -8.59 -4.89 -11.54
N ASP A 83 -8.66 -4.65 -12.83
CA ASP A 83 -9.88 -4.12 -13.45
C ASP A 83 -11.01 -5.15 -13.33
N VAL A 84 -12.17 -4.72 -12.88
CA VAL A 84 -13.32 -5.59 -12.60
C VAL A 84 -13.87 -6.26 -13.86
N TYR A 85 -13.87 -5.53 -14.97
CA TYR A 85 -14.50 -6.00 -16.20
C TYR A 85 -13.59 -6.86 -17.06
N THR A 86 -12.32 -6.47 -17.16
CA THR A 86 -11.33 -7.16 -18.01
C THR A 86 -10.51 -8.18 -17.26
N ASN A 87 -10.58 -8.16 -15.92
CA ASN A 87 -9.73 -8.94 -15.02
C ASN A 87 -8.21 -8.67 -15.19
N LYS A 88 -7.87 -7.60 -15.92
CA LYS A 88 -6.48 -7.22 -16.18
C LYS A 88 -5.85 -6.67 -14.91
N ARG A 89 -4.63 -7.10 -14.61
CA ARG A 89 -3.84 -6.55 -13.51
C ARG A 89 -3.33 -5.17 -13.87
N ILE A 90 -3.61 -4.19 -13.01
CA ILE A 90 -3.23 -2.79 -13.19
C ILE A 90 -1.95 -2.50 -12.42
N ARG A 91 -1.83 -3.01 -11.20
CA ARG A 91 -0.69 -2.78 -10.32
C ARG A 91 -0.41 -4.01 -9.45
N ASN A 92 0.85 -4.14 -9.03
CA ASN A 92 1.25 -5.02 -7.95
C ASN A 92 2.31 -4.33 -7.10
N GLU A 93 2.05 -4.10 -5.81
CA GLU A 93 2.88 -3.30 -4.94
C GLU A 93 3.12 -4.01 -3.61
N TYR A 94 4.38 -4.13 -3.22
CA TYR A 94 4.77 -4.59 -1.90
C TYR A 94 4.55 -3.50 -0.87
N ILE A 95 3.90 -3.82 0.25
CA ILE A 95 3.64 -2.89 1.35
C ILE A 95 4.00 -3.59 2.66
N ARG A 96 4.89 -2.99 3.42
CA ARG A 96 5.34 -3.54 4.70
C ARG A 96 4.26 -3.50 5.75
N ALA A 97 4.32 -4.43 6.67
CA ALA A 97 3.46 -4.47 7.85
C ALA A 97 3.38 -3.12 8.56
N GLY A 98 2.17 -2.69 8.87
CA GLY A 98 1.89 -1.43 9.56
C GLY A 98 2.16 -0.16 8.75
N SER A 99 2.63 -0.29 7.51
CA SER A 99 2.88 0.88 6.66
C SER A 99 1.62 1.34 5.94
N VAL A 100 1.64 2.63 5.59
CA VAL A 100 0.67 3.24 4.69
C VAL A 100 1.38 3.51 3.36
N PHE A 101 0.76 3.09 2.25
CA PHE A 101 1.27 3.32 0.92
C PHE A 101 0.16 3.88 0.01
N SER A 102 0.50 4.85 -0.85
CA SER A 102 -0.43 5.46 -1.79
C SER A 102 -0.13 5.01 -3.21
N LEU A 103 -1.08 4.29 -3.81
CA LEU A 103 -1.07 3.97 -5.23
C LEU A 103 -1.70 5.14 -5.99
N THR A 104 -0.86 5.96 -6.60
CA THR A 104 -1.24 7.18 -7.32
C THR A 104 -1.36 6.94 -8.82
N SER A 105 -1.88 7.94 -9.55
CA SER A 105 -2.00 7.93 -11.02
C SER A 105 -2.74 6.70 -11.54
N LEU A 106 -3.82 6.31 -10.84
CA LEU A 106 -4.65 5.21 -11.27
C LEU A 106 -5.56 5.67 -12.42
N PRO A 107 -5.65 4.91 -13.53
CA PRO A 107 -6.59 5.22 -14.60
C PRO A 107 -8.04 5.28 -14.11
N TYR A 108 -8.90 5.86 -14.90
CA TYR A 108 -10.35 5.73 -14.69
C TYR A 108 -10.76 4.28 -14.90
N GLY A 109 -11.68 3.79 -14.07
CA GLY A 109 -12.15 2.40 -14.12
C GLY A 109 -12.64 1.89 -12.78
N SER A 110 -13.12 0.66 -12.78
CA SER A 110 -13.60 -0.04 -11.58
C SER A 110 -12.61 -1.13 -11.19
N TYR A 111 -12.20 -1.16 -9.94
CA TYR A 111 -11.11 -1.97 -9.45
C TYR A 111 -11.49 -2.86 -8.29
N LYS A 112 -11.04 -4.10 -8.35
CA LYS A 112 -11.03 -5.06 -7.24
C LYS A 112 -9.61 -5.28 -6.74
N PHE A 113 -9.52 -5.76 -5.49
CA PHE A 113 -8.26 -5.93 -4.78
C PHE A 113 -8.06 -7.39 -4.44
N ILE A 114 -6.85 -7.88 -4.71
CA ILE A 114 -6.36 -9.16 -4.23
C ILE A 114 -5.03 -8.86 -3.56
N TYR A 115 -4.73 -9.50 -2.43
CA TYR A 115 -3.43 -9.37 -1.81
C TYR A 115 -2.94 -10.69 -1.23
N THR A 116 -1.67 -10.95 -1.44
CA THR A 116 -0.96 -11.97 -0.69
C THR A 116 -0.39 -11.33 0.56
N TYR A 117 -0.27 -12.09 1.62
CA TYR A 117 0.32 -11.65 2.87
C TYR A 117 1.20 -12.72 3.48
N GLY A 118 2.14 -12.30 4.33
CA GLY A 118 3.00 -13.23 5.03
C GLY A 118 4.19 -12.55 5.68
N LYS A 119 5.14 -13.38 6.10
CA LYS A 119 6.41 -13.00 6.73
C LYS A 119 7.59 -13.62 5.98
N ASP A 120 8.78 -13.10 6.26
CA ASP A 120 10.03 -13.60 5.71
C ASP A 120 9.99 -13.70 4.17
N TRP A 121 9.94 -12.54 3.52
CA TRP A 121 9.98 -12.45 2.06
C TRP A 121 11.29 -13.03 1.51
N SER A 122 11.19 -13.83 0.46
CA SER A 122 12.33 -14.28 -0.34
C SER A 122 12.07 -14.03 -1.83
N SER A 123 13.00 -13.33 -2.48
CA SER A 123 12.96 -13.12 -3.93
C SER A 123 13.15 -14.41 -4.74
N GLU A 124 13.72 -15.45 -4.11
CA GLU A 124 14.01 -16.74 -4.74
C GLU A 124 12.94 -17.77 -4.45
N ALA A 125 12.01 -17.50 -3.55
CA ALA A 125 10.94 -18.42 -3.25
C ALA A 125 9.97 -18.52 -4.45
N PRO A 126 9.57 -19.72 -4.85
CA PRO A 126 8.64 -19.87 -5.96
C PRO A 126 7.27 -19.29 -5.62
N PHE A 127 6.68 -18.65 -6.59
CA PHE A 127 5.31 -18.20 -6.62
C PHE A 127 4.63 -18.85 -7.82
N LYS A 128 3.37 -19.14 -7.73
CA LYS A 128 2.51 -19.64 -8.81
C LYS A 128 3.17 -20.66 -9.77
N GLY A 129 3.14 -21.91 -9.39
CA GLY A 129 3.60 -23.02 -10.22
C GLY A 129 5.13 -23.10 -10.43
N GLY A 130 5.91 -22.34 -9.67
CA GLY A 130 7.37 -22.33 -9.79
C GLY A 130 7.90 -21.60 -11.03
N VAL A 131 7.03 -20.88 -11.75
CA VAL A 131 7.40 -20.12 -12.97
C VAL A 131 7.83 -18.69 -12.61
N THR A 132 7.31 -18.16 -11.52
CA THR A 132 7.57 -16.80 -11.02
C THR A 132 8.14 -16.90 -9.62
N TYR A 133 9.03 -15.98 -9.28
CA TYR A 133 9.74 -15.98 -8.01
C TYR A 133 9.42 -14.72 -7.20
N GLY A 134 9.58 -14.87 -5.90
CA GLY A 134 9.24 -13.89 -4.89
C GLY A 134 7.98 -14.32 -4.14
N ASN A 135 8.15 -14.74 -2.88
CA ASN A 135 7.03 -15.16 -2.04
C ASN A 135 7.37 -15.00 -0.56
N PHE A 136 6.34 -14.98 0.26
CA PHE A 136 6.49 -15.11 1.71
C PHE A 136 6.81 -16.55 2.08
N LEU A 137 7.67 -16.74 3.08
CA LEU A 137 8.07 -18.07 3.55
C LEU A 137 7.19 -18.57 4.69
N LYS A 138 6.63 -17.64 5.50
CA LYS A 138 5.87 -17.98 6.71
C LYS A 138 4.54 -17.24 6.77
N ASP A 139 3.57 -17.84 7.45
CA ASP A 139 2.24 -17.29 7.78
C ASP A 139 1.55 -16.67 6.54
N LYS A 140 1.73 -17.32 5.40
CA LYS A 140 1.27 -16.79 4.11
C LYS A 140 -0.17 -17.17 3.80
N GLY A 141 -0.84 -16.28 3.09
CA GLY A 141 -2.18 -16.52 2.56
C GLY A 141 -2.54 -15.52 1.47
N VAL A 142 -3.72 -15.70 0.91
CA VAL A 142 -4.30 -14.84 -0.12
C VAL A 142 -5.68 -14.41 0.33
N SER A 143 -6.02 -13.16 0.08
CA SER A 143 -7.34 -12.60 0.30
C SER A 143 -7.73 -11.69 -0.85
N GLN A 144 -9.02 -11.60 -1.14
CA GLN A 144 -9.55 -10.65 -2.12
C GLN A 144 -10.71 -9.83 -1.53
N SER A 145 -10.95 -8.65 -2.10
CA SER A 145 -12.11 -7.84 -1.73
C SER A 145 -13.41 -8.55 -2.10
N ASP A 146 -14.43 -8.39 -1.27
CA ASP A 146 -15.79 -8.71 -1.65
C ASP A 146 -16.23 -7.79 -2.80
N LYS A 147 -17.05 -8.28 -3.72
CA LYS A 147 -17.57 -7.53 -4.87
C LYS A 147 -18.32 -6.24 -4.48
N SER A 148 -18.79 -6.15 -3.24
CA SER A 148 -19.46 -4.95 -2.72
C SER A 148 -18.52 -3.78 -2.45
N ILE A 149 -17.20 -3.95 -2.59
CA ILE A 149 -16.18 -2.96 -2.25
C ILE A 149 -15.30 -2.60 -3.47
N ASP A 150 -15.83 -2.79 -4.67
CA ASP A 150 -15.14 -2.32 -5.86
C ASP A 150 -15.00 -0.80 -5.81
N VAL A 151 -13.79 -0.31 -6.05
CA VAL A 151 -13.50 1.12 -6.11
C VAL A 151 -13.68 1.58 -7.54
N GLU A 152 -14.45 2.64 -7.74
CA GLU A 152 -14.70 3.21 -9.04
C GLU A 152 -14.15 4.64 -9.14
N PHE A 153 -13.37 4.90 -10.20
CA PHE A 153 -12.94 6.23 -10.60
C PHE A 153 -13.62 6.62 -11.89
N GLU A 154 -14.61 7.50 -11.78
CA GLU A 154 -15.38 8.01 -12.92
C GLU A 154 -14.60 9.09 -13.68
N ARG A 155 -14.76 9.11 -14.99
CA ARG A 155 -14.12 10.12 -15.84
C ARG A 155 -14.64 11.53 -15.50
N GLY A 156 -13.71 12.45 -15.30
CA GLY A 156 -14.00 13.84 -14.95
C GLY A 156 -14.03 14.12 -13.46
N TYR A 157 -13.85 13.10 -12.61
CA TYR A 157 -13.72 13.24 -11.16
C TYR A 157 -12.42 12.59 -10.69
N TYR A 158 -11.80 13.21 -9.70
CA TYR A 158 -10.65 12.61 -9.00
C TYR A 158 -11.07 12.16 -7.62
N GLY A 159 -10.52 11.07 -7.17
CA GLY A 159 -10.88 10.51 -5.89
C GLY A 159 -9.69 9.90 -5.14
N THR A 160 -9.81 9.89 -3.81
CA THR A 160 -8.91 9.13 -2.95
C THR A 160 -9.75 8.16 -2.13
N TYR A 161 -9.45 6.87 -2.28
CA TYR A 161 -10.01 5.84 -1.45
C TYR A 161 -8.98 5.39 -0.42
N SER A 162 -9.43 5.06 0.79
CA SER A 162 -8.58 4.55 1.86
C SER A 162 -9.03 3.16 2.26
N LEU A 163 -8.11 2.20 2.15
CA LEU A 163 -8.30 0.81 2.51
C LEU A 163 -7.44 0.49 3.74
N THR A 164 -8.06 -0.03 4.79
CA THR A 164 -7.35 -0.56 5.96
C THR A 164 -7.51 -2.07 5.97
N LEU A 165 -6.42 -2.77 5.77
CA LEU A 165 -6.39 -4.23 5.72
C LEU A 165 -6.09 -4.78 7.12
N GLN A 166 -6.82 -5.82 7.49
CA GLN A 166 -6.57 -6.58 8.71
C GLN A 166 -6.69 -8.07 8.40
N LEU A 167 -5.83 -8.87 9.01
CA LEU A 167 -5.90 -10.33 8.86
C LEU A 167 -7.04 -10.96 9.69
N PHE A 168 -7.73 -10.14 10.52
CA PHE A 168 -8.86 -10.53 11.36
C PHE A 168 -10.00 -9.51 11.19
N SER A 169 -11.19 -9.85 11.64
CA SER A 169 -12.51 -9.26 11.32
C SER A 169 -12.75 -7.75 11.49
N ASN A 170 -11.76 -6.90 11.71
CA ASN A 170 -11.95 -5.49 12.06
C ASN A 170 -11.42 -4.48 11.02
N GLY A 171 -11.08 -4.90 9.80
CA GLY A 171 -10.73 -3.99 8.70
C GLY A 171 -11.97 -3.37 8.06
N ASN A 172 -11.79 -2.25 7.34
CA ASN A 172 -12.87 -1.66 6.54
C ASN A 172 -13.04 -2.31 5.16
N LEU A 173 -12.19 -3.29 4.84
CA LEU A 173 -12.28 -4.09 3.63
C LEU A 173 -12.86 -5.46 3.98
N THR A 174 -14.07 -5.74 3.52
CA THR A 174 -14.62 -7.09 3.58
C THR A 174 -13.91 -7.95 2.55
N THR A 175 -13.36 -9.07 3.00
CA THR A 175 -12.60 -9.98 2.14
C THR A 175 -13.20 -11.36 2.17
N VAL A 176 -12.99 -12.08 1.07
CA VAL A 176 -13.26 -13.52 0.97
C VAL A 176 -11.93 -14.25 0.76
N THR A 177 -11.91 -15.52 1.12
CA THR A 177 -10.74 -16.37 0.88
C THR A 177 -10.49 -16.46 -0.62
N ALA A 178 -9.25 -16.33 -1.01
CA ALA A 178 -8.78 -16.47 -2.38
C ALA A 178 -7.57 -17.42 -2.40
N ASP A 179 -7.17 -17.84 -3.57
CA ASP A 179 -5.95 -18.62 -3.76
C ASP A 179 -4.99 -17.93 -4.76
N GLU A 180 -3.81 -18.54 -4.96
CA GLU A 180 -2.83 -17.98 -5.89
C GLU A 180 -3.33 -17.96 -7.35
N ASP A 181 -4.36 -18.73 -7.69
CA ASP A 181 -4.94 -18.74 -9.03
C ASP A 181 -5.84 -17.54 -9.31
N ASP A 182 -6.32 -16.86 -8.26
CA ASP A 182 -7.10 -15.62 -8.38
C ASP A 182 -6.22 -14.41 -8.74
N ILE A 183 -4.91 -14.51 -8.58
CA ILE A 183 -3.94 -13.44 -8.80
C ILE A 183 -3.58 -13.24 -10.27
#